data_965f62ae2b429b0047dfb0c8925cb242
#
_entry.id   965f62ae2b429b0047dfb0c8925cb242
#
_cell.length_a   1.000
_cell.length_b   1.000
_cell.length_c   1.000
_cell.angle_alpha   90.00
_cell.angle_beta   90.00
_cell.angle_gamma   90.00
#
_symmetry.space_group_name_H-M   'P 1'
#
loop_
_entity.id
_entity.type
_entity.pdbx_description
1 polymer ?
#
loop_
_entity_poly.entity_id
_entity_poly.type
_entity_poly.pdbx_seq_one_letter_code
_entity_poly.pdbx_strand_id
1 'polypeptide(L)'
;MNKKFIYIPVLFLLFGCSENISPVDSGLANQIYHHGNGSEPQGIDPHVVTGVPEHHILISLCEGLTIPNPNPNDMNGYMAGTAESWSISDDGKEYIFNINKNAKWSNGDPVTAQDFVWSWMRILTASLGSQYPDMLYYLEGAYEYHNGLIDDFSKVGVKALDDKTLKVNLKNPTPFFLGLLSHYSTWPVHKETV
;
A
#
# COMPACT_ATOMS: atom_id res chain seq x y z
N MET A 1 23.99 -65.99 57.10
CA MET A 1 24.06 -65.41 55.73
C MET A 1 22.95 -64.33 55.61
N ASN A 2 23.31 -63.02 55.82
CA ASN A 2 22.35 -61.91 55.74
C ASN A 2 22.43 -61.33 54.34
N LYS A 3 21.39 -61.53 53.58
CA LYS A 3 21.22 -60.85 52.26
C LYS A 3 20.69 -59.41 52.50
N LYS A 4 21.53 -58.41 52.30
CA LYS A 4 21.11 -56.97 52.26
C LYS A 4 20.49 -56.73 50.91
N PHE A 5 19.20 -56.41 50.88
CA PHE A 5 18.54 -55.87 49.69
C PHE A 5 18.87 -54.35 49.58
N ILE A 6 19.54 -54.00 48.50
CA ILE A 6 19.83 -52.63 48.12
C ILE A 6 18.62 -52.13 47.31
N TYR A 7 17.82 -51.24 47.88
CA TYR A 7 16.79 -50.50 47.16
C TYR A 7 17.47 -49.37 46.38
N ILE A 8 17.46 -49.45 45.06
CA ILE A 8 17.86 -48.35 44.17
C ILE A 8 16.59 -47.54 43.94
N PRO A 9 16.51 -46.24 44.36
CA PRO A 9 15.39 -45.39 44.01
C PRO A 9 15.50 -45.02 42.53
N VAL A 10 14.52 -45.49 41.76
CA VAL A 10 14.37 -45.08 40.37
C VAL A 10 13.83 -43.62 40.39
N LEU A 11 14.72 -42.66 40.16
CA LEU A 11 14.39 -41.26 40.05
C LEU A 11 13.72 -41.05 38.67
N PHE A 12 12.39 -40.99 38.63
CA PHE A 12 11.64 -40.57 37.44
C PHE A 12 11.93 -39.11 37.17
N LEU A 13 12.81 -38.82 36.24
CA LEU A 13 12.96 -37.50 35.64
C LEU A 13 11.73 -37.25 34.74
N LEU A 14 10.74 -36.56 35.27
CA LEU A 14 9.66 -35.97 34.50
C LEU A 14 10.27 -34.84 33.67
N PHE A 15 10.70 -35.15 32.43
CA PHE A 15 10.93 -34.13 31.41
C PHE A 15 9.57 -33.55 31.07
N GLY A 16 9.21 -32.45 31.71
CA GLY A 16 8.09 -31.63 31.29
C GLY A 16 8.38 -31.14 29.87
N CYS A 17 7.64 -31.64 28.87
CA CYS A 17 7.59 -31.00 27.58
C CYS A 17 6.98 -29.61 27.84
N SER A 18 7.82 -28.60 27.92
CA SER A 18 7.38 -27.22 27.75
C SER A 18 6.78 -27.14 26.35
N GLU A 19 5.48 -26.93 26.25
CA GLU A 19 4.88 -26.57 24.96
C GLU A 19 5.51 -25.24 24.55
N ASN A 20 6.48 -25.30 23.64
CA ASN A 20 7.01 -24.13 22.98
C ASN A 20 5.90 -23.62 22.06
N ILE A 21 5.10 -22.66 22.55
CA ILE A 21 4.11 -21.95 21.74
C ILE A 21 4.88 -21.33 20.57
N SER A 22 4.45 -21.63 19.35
CA SER A 22 5.11 -21.07 18.16
C SER A 22 4.99 -19.54 18.18
N PRO A 23 5.93 -18.80 17.56
CA PRO A 23 5.80 -17.35 17.41
C PRO A 23 4.47 -16.94 16.78
N VAL A 24 3.92 -17.77 15.89
CA VAL A 24 2.62 -17.53 15.22
C VAL A 24 1.47 -17.63 16.21
N ASP A 25 1.43 -18.70 17.03
CA ASP A 25 0.36 -18.88 18.04
C ASP A 25 0.44 -17.81 19.13
N SER A 26 1.66 -17.49 19.57
CA SER A 26 1.90 -16.39 20.50
C SER A 26 1.50 -15.05 19.88
N GLY A 27 1.80 -14.83 18.60
CA GLY A 27 1.43 -13.64 17.85
C GLY A 27 -0.08 -13.45 17.79
N LEU A 28 -0.83 -14.51 17.53
CA LEU A 28 -2.29 -14.48 17.48
C LEU A 28 -2.88 -14.02 18.84
N ALA A 29 -2.37 -14.60 19.94
CA ALA A 29 -2.84 -14.25 21.30
C ALA A 29 -2.50 -12.80 21.69
N ASN A 30 -1.38 -12.27 21.23
CA ASN A 30 -0.87 -10.93 21.55
C ASN A 30 -1.18 -9.89 20.47
N GLN A 31 -1.92 -10.25 19.40
CA GLN A 31 -2.20 -9.39 18.25
C GLN A 31 -0.93 -8.87 17.56
N ILE A 32 0.10 -9.72 17.49
CA ILE A 32 1.37 -9.44 16.82
C ILE A 32 1.46 -10.29 15.56
N TYR A 33 1.62 -9.64 14.41
CA TYR A 33 1.84 -10.31 13.13
C TYR A 33 3.34 -10.40 12.85
N HIS A 34 3.83 -11.64 12.68
CA HIS A 34 5.23 -11.91 12.31
C HIS A 34 5.31 -12.12 10.81
N HIS A 35 5.93 -11.19 10.10
CA HIS A 35 6.12 -11.25 8.65
C HIS A 35 7.59 -11.46 8.30
N GLY A 36 7.88 -12.52 7.54
CA GLY A 36 9.22 -12.77 6.99
C GLY A 36 9.40 -11.99 5.68
N ASN A 37 10.14 -10.90 5.73
CA ASN A 37 10.30 -10.01 4.57
C ASN A 37 11.34 -10.50 3.54
N GLY A 38 12.09 -11.56 3.83
CA GLY A 38 13.10 -12.15 2.95
C GLY A 38 14.43 -11.39 2.93
N SER A 39 14.41 -10.08 2.85
CA SER A 39 15.60 -9.20 2.93
C SER A 39 15.23 -7.82 3.48
N GLU A 40 16.26 -7.05 3.85
CA GLU A 40 16.07 -5.66 4.26
C GLU A 40 15.63 -4.80 3.08
N PRO A 41 14.67 -3.87 3.27
CA PRO A 41 14.26 -2.92 2.25
C PRO A 41 15.37 -1.88 2.01
N GLN A 42 15.49 -1.39 0.78
CA GLN A 42 16.39 -0.27 0.45
C GLN A 42 15.82 1.07 0.93
N GLY A 43 14.53 1.14 1.15
CA GLY A 43 13.79 2.31 1.63
C GLY A 43 12.30 1.99 1.73
N ILE A 44 11.51 2.96 2.13
CA ILE A 44 10.04 2.84 2.24
C ILE A 44 9.30 4.01 1.57
N ASP A 45 9.98 4.76 0.71
CA ASP A 45 9.33 5.79 -0.11
C ASP A 45 8.64 5.11 -1.32
N PRO A 46 7.30 5.07 -1.38
CA PRO A 46 6.57 4.33 -2.40
C PRO A 46 6.81 4.88 -3.82
N HIS A 47 7.25 6.12 -3.95
CA HIS A 47 7.50 6.73 -5.25
C HIS A 47 8.90 6.43 -5.83
N VAL A 48 9.80 5.83 -5.04
CA VAL A 48 11.21 5.63 -5.43
C VAL A 48 11.59 4.15 -5.45
N VAL A 49 11.09 3.36 -4.49
CA VAL A 49 11.46 1.96 -4.32
C VAL A 49 10.84 1.04 -5.39
N THR A 50 11.51 -0.09 -5.66
CA THR A 50 11.09 -1.03 -6.72
C THR A 50 11.09 -2.49 -6.29
N GLY A 51 11.53 -2.80 -5.07
CA GLY A 51 11.74 -4.17 -4.62
C GLY A 51 10.49 -4.86 -4.04
N VAL A 52 10.52 -6.18 -4.05
CA VAL A 52 9.49 -7.01 -3.38
C VAL A 52 9.51 -6.83 -1.86
N PRO A 53 10.67 -6.72 -1.18
CA PRO A 53 10.71 -6.45 0.25
C PRO A 53 10.04 -5.13 0.64
N GLU A 54 10.22 -4.08 -0.16
CA GLU A 54 9.58 -2.78 0.01
C GLU A 54 8.06 -2.90 -0.19
N HIS A 55 7.64 -3.60 -1.25
CA HIS A 55 6.22 -3.84 -1.54
C HIS A 55 5.49 -4.48 -0.36
N HIS A 56 6.05 -5.54 0.23
CA HIS A 56 5.42 -6.23 1.37
C HIS A 56 5.23 -5.31 2.59
N ILE A 57 6.16 -4.39 2.82
CA ILE A 57 6.04 -3.42 3.90
C ILE A 57 4.98 -2.37 3.54
N LEU A 58 5.05 -1.81 2.33
CA LEU A 58 4.17 -0.75 1.89
C LEU A 58 2.70 -1.16 1.89
N ILE A 59 2.36 -2.36 1.39
CA ILE A 59 0.97 -2.87 1.42
C ILE A 59 0.43 -3.13 2.84
N SER A 60 1.33 -3.21 3.83
CA SER A 60 0.96 -3.38 5.24
C SER A 60 0.79 -2.05 5.98
N LEU A 61 1.36 -0.96 5.47
CA LEU A 61 1.39 0.35 6.13
C LEU A 61 0.56 1.42 5.42
N CYS A 62 0.37 1.31 4.13
CA CYS A 62 -0.21 2.35 3.29
C CYS A 62 -1.30 1.79 2.37
N GLU A 63 -2.12 2.68 1.83
CA GLU A 63 -3.10 2.34 0.80
C GLU A 63 -3.30 3.49 -0.19
N GLY A 64 -3.80 3.16 -1.39
CA GLY A 64 -4.15 4.12 -2.42
C GLY A 64 -5.65 4.40 -2.51
N LEU A 65 -6.08 5.02 -3.61
CA LEU A 65 -7.51 5.16 -3.92
C LEU A 65 -8.20 3.80 -3.98
N THR A 66 -7.54 2.84 -4.60
CA THR A 66 -7.91 1.41 -4.61
C THR A 66 -6.79 0.59 -4.00
N ILE A 67 -7.11 -0.61 -3.54
CA ILE A 67 -6.16 -1.59 -3.00
C ILE A 67 -6.30 -2.92 -3.73
N PRO A 68 -5.27 -3.80 -3.71
CA PRO A 68 -5.38 -5.14 -4.25
C PRO A 68 -6.52 -5.92 -3.55
N ASN A 69 -7.33 -6.62 -4.32
CA ASN A 69 -8.39 -7.44 -3.74
C ASN A 69 -7.82 -8.81 -3.32
N PRO A 70 -7.91 -9.18 -2.02
CA PRO A 70 -7.41 -10.46 -1.54
C PRO A 70 -8.29 -11.65 -1.97
N ASN A 71 -9.49 -11.40 -2.52
CA ASN A 71 -10.37 -12.47 -3.00
C ASN A 71 -9.92 -12.93 -4.41
N PRO A 72 -9.34 -14.15 -4.56
CA PRO A 72 -8.85 -14.63 -5.85
C PRO A 72 -9.97 -14.91 -6.88
N ASN A 73 -11.23 -14.92 -6.42
CA ASN A 73 -12.40 -15.14 -7.30
C ASN A 73 -12.98 -13.82 -7.84
N ASP A 74 -12.49 -12.67 -7.37
CA ASP A 74 -12.90 -11.38 -7.91
C ASP A 74 -12.04 -11.02 -9.13
N MET A 75 -12.68 -11.03 -10.30
CA MET A 75 -12.02 -10.75 -11.58
C MET A 75 -11.48 -9.32 -11.70
N ASN A 76 -11.94 -8.39 -10.86
CA ASN A 76 -11.47 -7.00 -10.92
C ASN A 76 -10.04 -6.85 -10.39
N GLY A 77 -9.62 -7.71 -9.45
CA GLY A 77 -8.28 -7.66 -8.87
C GLY A 77 -8.01 -6.47 -7.95
N TYR A 78 -8.98 -5.58 -7.73
CA TYR A 78 -8.90 -4.42 -6.86
C TYR A 78 -10.23 -4.17 -6.12
N MET A 79 -10.16 -3.42 -5.03
CA MET A 79 -11.32 -2.98 -4.25
C MET A 79 -11.12 -1.55 -3.74
N ALA A 80 -12.14 -0.97 -3.11
CA ALA A 80 -12.06 0.33 -2.47
C ALA A 80 -10.96 0.35 -1.40
N GLY A 81 -10.14 1.39 -1.43
CA GLY A 81 -9.14 1.74 -0.43
C GLY A 81 -9.51 3.06 0.25
N THR A 82 -8.62 4.04 0.18
CA THR A 82 -8.87 5.40 0.68
C THR A 82 -10.07 6.08 -0.03
N ALA A 83 -10.32 5.76 -1.31
CA ALA A 83 -11.59 6.14 -1.95
C ALA A 83 -12.68 5.15 -1.55
N GLU A 84 -13.75 5.65 -0.92
CA GLU A 84 -14.92 4.83 -0.56
C GLU A 84 -15.83 4.52 -1.75
N SER A 85 -15.78 5.35 -2.80
CA SER A 85 -16.53 5.16 -4.04
C SER A 85 -15.95 6.00 -5.17
N TRP A 86 -16.35 5.67 -6.40
CA TRP A 86 -16.03 6.47 -7.59
C TRP A 86 -17.13 6.35 -8.63
N SER A 87 -17.17 7.31 -9.55
CA SER A 87 -17.97 7.26 -10.78
C SER A 87 -17.06 7.40 -11.99
N ILE A 88 -17.52 6.84 -13.11
CA ILE A 88 -16.81 6.85 -14.39
C ILE A 88 -17.76 7.43 -15.42
N SER A 89 -17.29 8.36 -16.25
CA SER A 89 -18.07 8.90 -17.37
C SER A 89 -18.39 7.85 -18.42
N ASP A 90 -19.42 8.09 -19.21
CA ASP A 90 -19.87 7.16 -20.27
C ASP A 90 -18.78 6.86 -21.31
N ASP A 91 -17.86 7.79 -21.55
CA ASP A 91 -16.72 7.63 -22.46
C ASP A 91 -15.52 6.96 -21.79
N GLY A 92 -15.60 6.63 -20.51
CA GLY A 92 -14.56 5.93 -19.75
C GLY A 92 -13.29 6.75 -19.48
N LYS A 93 -13.34 8.08 -19.63
CA LYS A 93 -12.17 8.93 -19.49
C LYS A 93 -12.14 9.78 -18.24
N GLU A 94 -13.28 10.10 -17.65
CA GLU A 94 -13.36 10.89 -16.44
C GLU A 94 -13.72 10.00 -15.25
N TYR A 95 -12.95 10.13 -14.16
CA TYR A 95 -13.19 9.48 -12.90
C TYR A 95 -13.36 10.53 -11.81
N ILE A 96 -14.38 10.36 -10.98
CA ILE A 96 -14.59 11.15 -9.78
C ILE A 96 -14.51 10.21 -8.58
N PHE A 97 -13.47 10.37 -7.76
CA PHE A 97 -13.26 9.58 -6.55
C PHE A 97 -13.75 10.34 -5.34
N ASN A 98 -14.51 9.67 -4.47
CA ASN A 98 -14.91 10.17 -3.17
C ASN A 98 -13.99 9.57 -2.10
N ILE A 99 -13.17 10.39 -1.49
CA ILE A 99 -12.23 10.00 -0.43
C ILE A 99 -13.00 9.85 0.87
N ASN A 100 -12.79 8.75 1.56
CA ASN A 100 -13.41 8.48 2.84
C ASN A 100 -13.17 9.64 3.81
N LYS A 101 -14.25 10.22 4.32
CA LYS A 101 -14.19 11.39 5.23
C LYS A 101 -13.42 11.11 6.54
N ASN A 102 -13.34 9.84 6.94
CA ASN A 102 -12.64 9.40 8.15
C ASN A 102 -11.19 8.99 7.87
N ALA A 103 -10.73 8.99 6.59
CA ALA A 103 -9.35 8.66 6.27
C ALA A 103 -8.39 9.68 6.89
N LYS A 104 -7.37 9.15 7.59
CA LYS A 104 -6.37 9.92 8.32
C LYS A 104 -4.99 9.35 8.10
N TRP A 105 -4.01 10.23 8.11
CA TRP A 105 -2.61 9.87 8.25
C TRP A 105 -2.30 9.37 9.67
N SER A 106 -1.17 8.69 9.85
CA SER A 106 -0.74 8.15 11.16
C SER A 106 -0.53 9.23 12.23
N ASN A 107 -0.26 10.47 11.82
CA ASN A 107 -0.15 11.62 12.72
C ASN A 107 -1.52 12.24 13.11
N GLY A 108 -2.62 11.73 12.52
CA GLY A 108 -3.99 12.19 12.77
C GLY A 108 -4.52 13.22 11.80
N ASP A 109 -3.71 13.75 10.88
CA ASP A 109 -4.14 14.68 9.85
C ASP A 109 -5.15 14.01 8.90
N PRO A 110 -6.12 14.73 8.36
CA PRO A 110 -7.05 14.18 7.38
C PRO A 110 -6.34 13.87 6.06
N VAL A 111 -6.63 12.75 5.44
CA VAL A 111 -6.24 12.49 4.05
C VAL A 111 -7.18 13.27 3.14
N THR A 112 -6.63 14.02 2.20
CA THR A 112 -7.36 14.90 1.29
C THR A 112 -7.11 14.55 -0.18
N ALA A 113 -7.98 15.03 -1.06
CA ALA A 113 -7.77 14.95 -2.51
C ALA A 113 -6.49 15.68 -2.95
N GLN A 114 -6.11 16.74 -2.22
CA GLN A 114 -4.88 17.49 -2.51
C GLN A 114 -3.62 16.67 -2.23
N ASP A 115 -3.66 15.71 -1.30
CA ASP A 115 -2.53 14.80 -1.04
C ASP A 115 -2.25 13.94 -2.28
N PHE A 116 -3.29 13.46 -2.96
CA PHE A 116 -3.15 12.72 -4.22
C PHE A 116 -2.62 13.59 -5.35
N VAL A 117 -3.15 14.81 -5.52
CA VAL A 117 -2.66 15.76 -6.52
C VAL A 117 -1.19 16.04 -6.32
N TRP A 118 -0.76 16.34 -5.09
CA TRP A 118 0.63 16.61 -4.76
C TRP A 118 1.52 15.36 -4.95
N SER A 119 1.06 14.19 -4.53
CA SER A 119 1.80 12.93 -4.65
C SER A 119 2.02 12.54 -6.11
N TRP A 120 1.01 12.72 -6.96
CA TRP A 120 1.14 12.44 -8.39
C TRP A 120 2.00 13.48 -9.12
N MET A 121 1.99 14.73 -8.66
CA MET A 121 2.97 15.71 -9.13
C MET A 121 4.39 15.27 -8.75
N ARG A 122 4.59 14.83 -7.51
CA ARG A 122 5.89 14.37 -7.01
C ARG A 122 6.45 13.20 -7.82
N ILE A 123 5.68 12.14 -8.05
CA ILE A 123 6.15 10.98 -8.82
C ILE A 123 6.42 11.32 -10.29
N LEU A 124 5.63 12.25 -10.87
CA LEU A 124 5.83 12.72 -12.24
C LEU A 124 6.93 13.77 -12.36
N THR A 125 7.50 14.27 -11.27
CA THR A 125 8.65 15.18 -11.30
C THR A 125 9.92 14.39 -11.64
N ALA A 126 10.48 14.61 -12.82
CA ALA A 126 11.61 13.84 -13.35
C ALA A 126 12.83 13.79 -12.41
N SER A 127 13.11 14.88 -11.68
CA SER A 127 14.24 14.95 -10.74
C SER A 127 14.10 14.04 -9.52
N LEU A 128 12.90 13.51 -9.22
CA LEU A 128 12.71 12.49 -8.17
C LEU A 128 13.40 11.16 -8.53
N GLY A 129 13.51 10.85 -9.83
CA GLY A 129 14.08 9.60 -10.30
C GLY A 129 13.20 8.37 -10.06
N SER A 130 11.88 8.56 -9.96
CA SER A 130 10.92 7.44 -9.86
C SER A 130 11.11 6.46 -11.01
N GLN A 131 10.95 5.16 -10.71
CA GLN A 131 11.02 4.11 -11.74
C GLN A 131 9.64 3.76 -12.32
N TYR A 132 8.55 4.28 -11.74
CA TYR A 132 7.16 3.96 -12.14
C TYR A 132 6.30 5.19 -12.48
N PRO A 133 6.84 6.28 -13.08
CA PRO A 133 6.00 7.41 -13.48
C PRO A 133 5.00 7.03 -14.58
N ASP A 134 5.32 6.00 -15.36
CA ASP A 134 4.53 5.45 -16.47
C ASP A 134 3.17 4.88 -16.00
N MET A 135 3.03 4.50 -14.73
CA MET A 135 1.73 4.12 -14.14
C MET A 135 0.69 5.26 -14.24
N LEU A 136 1.15 6.52 -14.29
CA LEU A 136 0.29 7.70 -14.39
C LEU A 136 0.26 8.31 -15.81
N TYR A 137 0.95 7.75 -16.80
CA TYR A 137 0.95 8.29 -18.17
C TYR A 137 -0.39 8.17 -18.91
N TYR A 138 -1.33 7.46 -18.32
CA TYR A 138 -2.72 7.37 -18.79
C TYR A 138 -3.50 8.67 -18.53
N LEU A 139 -3.06 9.50 -17.58
CA LEU A 139 -3.64 10.83 -17.34
C LEU A 139 -3.31 11.78 -18.49
N GLU A 140 -4.23 12.68 -18.80
CA GLU A 140 -3.95 13.80 -19.70
C GLU A 140 -2.73 14.57 -19.21
N GLY A 141 -1.81 14.93 -20.10
CA GLY A 141 -0.65 15.76 -19.81
C GLY A 141 0.44 15.13 -18.92
N ALA A 142 0.24 13.93 -18.34
CA ALA A 142 1.19 13.35 -17.40
C ALA A 142 2.53 12.98 -18.06
N TYR A 143 2.49 12.35 -19.22
CA TYR A 143 3.70 12.04 -19.99
C TYR A 143 4.46 13.31 -20.38
N GLU A 144 3.71 14.31 -20.85
CA GLU A 144 4.24 15.60 -21.28
C GLU A 144 4.92 16.34 -20.12
N TYR A 145 4.30 16.32 -18.92
CA TYR A 145 4.86 16.92 -17.73
C TYR A 145 6.14 16.20 -17.29
N HIS A 146 6.10 14.86 -17.19
CA HIS A 146 7.28 14.09 -16.77
C HIS A 146 8.49 14.31 -17.69
N ASN A 147 8.26 14.42 -19.02
CA ASN A 147 9.32 14.61 -20.00
C ASN A 147 9.67 16.08 -20.27
N GLY A 148 9.16 17.03 -19.49
CA GLY A 148 9.48 18.45 -19.61
C GLY A 148 8.93 19.12 -20.86
N LEU A 149 7.93 18.51 -21.52
CA LEU A 149 7.24 19.12 -22.66
C LEU A 149 6.22 20.18 -22.22
N ILE A 150 5.75 20.08 -20.99
CA ILE A 150 5.00 21.10 -20.27
C ILE A 150 5.60 21.23 -18.86
N ASP A 151 5.61 22.43 -18.30
CA ASP A 151 6.11 22.78 -16.97
C ASP A 151 5.00 23.07 -15.95
N ASP A 152 3.77 23.21 -16.43
CA ASP A 152 2.59 23.55 -15.64
C ASP A 152 1.80 22.27 -15.29
N PHE A 153 1.91 21.81 -14.03
CA PHE A 153 1.20 20.63 -13.56
C PHE A 153 -0.33 20.78 -13.59
N SER A 154 -0.86 22.00 -13.61
CA SER A 154 -2.31 22.21 -13.72
C SER A 154 -2.91 21.69 -15.04
N LYS A 155 -2.07 21.37 -16.03
CA LYS A 155 -2.45 20.75 -17.31
C LYS A 155 -2.50 19.21 -17.23
N VAL A 156 -2.06 18.62 -16.12
CA VAL A 156 -2.19 17.19 -15.89
C VAL A 156 -3.61 16.87 -15.43
N GLY A 157 -4.15 15.80 -15.96
CA GLY A 157 -5.55 15.38 -15.75
C GLY A 157 -5.86 14.89 -14.34
N VAL A 158 -5.42 15.62 -13.30
CA VAL A 158 -5.76 15.35 -11.90
C VAL A 158 -6.04 16.66 -11.17
N LYS A 159 -7.16 16.70 -10.42
CA LYS A 159 -7.57 17.89 -9.70
C LYS A 159 -8.39 17.54 -8.46
N ALA A 160 -8.07 18.16 -7.32
CA ALA A 160 -8.96 18.20 -6.17
C ALA A 160 -10.10 19.20 -6.45
N LEU A 161 -11.33 18.72 -6.42
CA LEU A 161 -12.52 19.59 -6.54
C LEU A 161 -12.86 20.21 -5.17
N ASP A 162 -12.64 19.45 -4.12
CA ASP A 162 -12.68 19.83 -2.70
C ASP A 162 -11.76 18.88 -1.92
N ASP A 163 -11.79 18.94 -0.59
CA ASP A 163 -10.92 18.13 0.27
C ASP A 163 -11.15 16.62 0.11
N LYS A 164 -12.32 16.19 -0.33
CA LYS A 164 -12.70 14.77 -0.39
C LYS A 164 -13.08 14.29 -1.79
N THR A 165 -13.01 15.14 -2.77
CA THR A 165 -13.41 14.83 -4.15
C THR A 165 -12.23 15.03 -5.09
N LEU A 166 -11.71 13.93 -5.64
CA LEU A 166 -10.63 13.92 -6.62
C LEU A 166 -11.20 13.64 -8.01
N LYS A 167 -10.95 14.53 -8.95
CA LYS A 167 -11.25 14.33 -10.37
C LYS A 167 -10.00 13.90 -11.11
N VAL A 168 -10.15 12.89 -11.97
CA VAL A 168 -9.09 12.39 -12.85
C VAL A 168 -9.59 12.32 -14.29
N ASN A 169 -8.82 12.85 -15.23
CA ASN A 169 -9.08 12.77 -16.68
C ASN A 169 -7.99 11.95 -17.36
N LEU A 170 -8.42 10.97 -18.15
CA LEU A 170 -7.53 10.10 -18.92
C LEU A 170 -7.48 10.52 -20.39
N LYS A 171 -6.33 10.34 -21.03
CA LYS A 171 -6.16 10.53 -22.49
C LYS A 171 -7.12 9.65 -23.29
N ASN A 172 -7.23 8.39 -22.89
CA ASN A 172 -8.04 7.37 -23.55
C ASN A 172 -8.78 6.53 -22.50
N PRO A 173 -9.91 5.91 -22.87
CA PRO A 173 -10.56 4.93 -22.01
C PRO A 173 -9.57 3.84 -21.61
N THR A 174 -9.39 3.62 -20.30
CA THR A 174 -8.41 2.67 -19.76
C THR A 174 -9.09 1.76 -18.76
N PRO A 175 -9.66 0.62 -19.20
CA PRO A 175 -10.46 -0.26 -18.33
C PRO A 175 -9.72 -0.80 -17.12
N PHE A 176 -8.39 -0.90 -17.18
CA PHE A 176 -7.53 -1.38 -16.09
C PHE A 176 -6.99 -0.27 -15.19
N PHE A 177 -7.42 0.97 -15.38
CA PHE A 177 -6.89 2.13 -14.63
C PHE A 177 -7.04 1.99 -13.11
N LEU A 178 -8.19 1.50 -12.64
CA LEU A 178 -8.41 1.26 -11.20
C LEU A 178 -7.44 0.21 -10.64
N GLY A 179 -7.07 -0.78 -11.45
CA GLY A 179 -6.04 -1.77 -11.07
C GLY A 179 -4.64 -1.14 -10.96
N LEU A 180 -4.29 -0.17 -11.83
CA LEU A 180 -3.03 0.57 -11.71
C LEU A 180 -2.97 1.37 -10.40
N LEU A 181 -4.08 1.94 -9.96
CA LEU A 181 -4.16 2.72 -8.72
C LEU A 181 -4.02 1.87 -7.46
N SER A 182 -4.06 0.55 -7.56
CA SER A 182 -3.76 -0.35 -6.44
C SER A 182 -2.25 -0.60 -6.26
N HIS A 183 -1.40 -0.12 -7.17
CA HIS A 183 0.05 -0.22 -7.06
C HIS A 183 0.61 0.90 -6.17
N TYR A 184 1.52 0.55 -5.26
CA TYR A 184 2.06 1.48 -4.24
C TYR A 184 2.66 2.77 -4.82
N SER A 185 3.20 2.75 -6.03
CA SER A 185 3.78 3.94 -6.66
C SER A 185 2.76 5.05 -6.94
N THR A 186 1.47 4.73 -6.98
CA THR A 186 0.38 5.71 -7.17
C THR A 186 -0.25 6.18 -5.86
N TRP A 187 0.20 5.63 -4.72
CA TRP A 187 -0.38 5.96 -3.43
C TRP A 187 0.06 7.33 -2.94
N PRO A 188 -0.74 7.98 -2.11
CA PRO A 188 -0.37 9.28 -1.58
C PRO A 188 0.73 9.16 -0.52
N VAL A 189 1.53 10.19 -0.41
CA VAL A 189 2.49 10.41 0.67
C VAL A 189 2.18 11.72 1.39
N HIS A 190 2.46 11.75 2.68
CA HIS A 190 2.21 12.97 3.48
C HIS A 190 3.28 14.01 3.19
N LYS A 191 2.86 15.14 2.63
CA LYS A 191 3.77 16.18 2.11
C LYS A 191 4.79 16.67 3.14
N GLU A 192 4.36 16.82 4.39
CA GLU A 192 5.21 17.38 5.45
C GLU A 192 6.18 16.32 6.03
N THR A 193 6.08 15.06 5.60
CA THR A 193 6.89 13.94 6.14
C THR A 193 7.99 13.49 5.17
N VAL A 194 7.88 13.77 3.86
CA VAL A 194 8.81 13.33 2.80
C VAL A 194 9.61 14.46 2.21
#